data_e7119124ae9d5b78555cee2c17c2c8e0
#
_entry.id   e7119124ae9d5b78555cee2c17c2c8e0
#
_cell.length_a   1.000
_cell.length_b   1.000
_cell.length_c   1.000
_cell.angle_alpha   90.00
_cell.angle_beta   90.00
_cell.angle_gamma   90.00
#
_symmetry.space_group_name_H-M   'P 1'
#
loop_
_entity.id
_entity.type
_entity.pdbx_description
1 polymer ?
#
loop_
_entity_poly.entity_id
_entity_poly.type
_entity_poly.pdbx_seq_one_letter_code
_entity_poly.pdbx_strand_id
1 'polypeptide(L)'
;SLAAVNSPISVTFSGEKDAIKRLERQIQNMDLYCTRLHVDVAYHSPLMDPHHDPFLEAIGDLTLQPHDIPMISTVTGELVDGLDLTPEHWWNNIRLPVRFDAACAHLPEAQNLLLIQLGPHPVLSLAISENLAHHGWSGRPLSSLQRGQDERETMLKTLAHCYIHGRSIMWQHLCTAPYTPVQLPT
;
A
#
# COMPACT_ATOMS: atom_id res chain seq x y z
N SER A 1 -15.75 13.65 -1.25
CA SER A 1 -15.25 12.80 -2.36
C SER A 1 -14.94 11.39 -1.87
N LEU A 2 -15.09 10.39 -2.73
CA LEU A 2 -14.51 9.08 -2.54
C LEU A 2 -12.99 9.24 -2.69
N ALA A 3 -12.25 8.88 -1.65
CA ALA A 3 -10.78 9.03 -1.61
C ALA A 3 -10.04 7.72 -1.91
N ALA A 4 -10.62 6.59 -1.50
CA ALA A 4 -10.06 5.28 -1.81
C ALA A 4 -11.14 4.22 -1.84
N VAL A 5 -10.95 3.23 -2.71
CA VAL A 5 -11.59 1.92 -2.65
C VAL A 5 -10.50 0.94 -2.24
N ASN A 6 -10.53 0.54 -0.96
CA ASN A 6 -9.46 -0.28 -0.38
C ASN A 6 -9.73 -1.77 -0.59
N SER A 7 -11.00 -2.16 -0.58
CA SER A 7 -11.46 -3.52 -0.80
C SER A 7 -12.93 -3.50 -1.24
N PRO A 8 -13.54 -4.64 -1.64
CA PRO A 8 -14.95 -4.71 -1.98
C PRO A 8 -15.93 -4.24 -0.87
N ILE A 9 -15.47 -4.18 0.36
CA ILE A 9 -16.27 -3.80 1.54
C ILE A 9 -15.70 -2.61 2.32
N SER A 10 -14.64 -1.97 1.82
CA SER A 10 -13.96 -0.88 2.53
C SER A 10 -13.62 0.29 1.61
N VAL A 11 -14.15 1.48 1.96
CA VAL A 11 -13.89 2.72 1.25
C VAL A 11 -13.45 3.83 2.21
N THR A 12 -12.75 4.82 1.66
CA THR A 12 -12.36 6.02 2.39
C THR A 12 -12.95 7.25 1.72
N PHE A 13 -13.44 8.19 2.52
CA PHE A 13 -13.94 9.48 2.05
C PHE A 13 -13.01 10.60 2.52
N SER A 14 -12.86 11.61 1.68
CA SER A 14 -12.08 12.82 1.95
C SER A 14 -12.86 14.08 1.54
N GLY A 15 -12.60 15.19 2.20
CA GLY A 15 -13.26 16.46 1.90
C GLY A 15 -13.23 17.44 3.07
N GLU A 16 -14.05 18.46 2.98
CA GLU A 16 -14.19 19.46 4.04
C GLU A 16 -14.59 18.84 5.38
N LYS A 17 -13.98 19.36 6.44
CA LYS A 17 -14.15 18.87 7.81
C LYS A 17 -15.62 18.71 8.24
N ASP A 18 -16.47 19.68 7.93
CA ASP A 18 -17.87 19.63 8.34
C ASP A 18 -18.72 18.73 7.45
N ALA A 19 -18.34 18.57 6.17
CA ALA A 19 -18.97 17.58 5.29
C ALA A 19 -18.63 16.16 5.76
N ILE A 20 -17.38 15.89 6.13
CA ILE A 20 -16.96 14.58 6.69
C ILE A 20 -17.68 14.28 8.00
N LYS A 21 -17.83 15.26 8.91
CA LYS A 21 -18.62 15.07 10.16
C LYS A 21 -20.08 14.74 9.90
N ARG A 22 -20.69 15.37 8.87
CA ARG A 22 -22.08 15.06 8.50
C ARG A 22 -22.20 13.64 7.98
N LEU A 23 -21.28 13.25 7.09
CA LEU A 23 -21.24 11.90 6.52
C LEU A 23 -21.03 10.83 7.63
N GLU A 24 -20.08 11.06 8.55
CA GLU A 24 -19.83 10.18 9.69
C GLU A 24 -21.11 9.91 10.51
N ARG A 25 -21.88 10.97 10.83
CA ARG A 25 -23.16 10.82 11.55
C ARG A 25 -24.20 10.02 10.74
N GLN A 26 -24.24 10.22 9.42
CA GLN A 26 -25.17 9.47 8.57
C GLN A 26 -24.83 7.99 8.54
N ILE A 27 -23.54 7.65 8.41
CA ILE A 27 -23.04 6.27 8.40
C ILE A 27 -23.33 5.60 9.76
N GLN A 28 -23.07 6.29 10.87
CA GLN A 28 -23.37 5.79 12.22
C GLN A 28 -24.86 5.53 12.43
N ASN A 29 -25.76 6.38 11.89
CA ASN A 29 -27.21 6.17 11.94
C ASN A 29 -27.68 4.96 11.12
N MET A 30 -26.83 4.44 10.23
CA MET A 30 -27.10 3.23 9.44
C MET A 30 -26.50 1.96 10.08
N ASP A 31 -26.00 2.05 11.32
CA ASP A 31 -25.29 0.98 12.04
C ASP A 31 -24.08 0.41 11.27
N LEU A 32 -23.48 1.25 10.41
CA LEU A 32 -22.26 0.88 9.67
C LEU A 32 -21.01 1.35 10.44
N TYR A 33 -19.98 0.52 10.39
CA TYR A 33 -18.70 0.86 10.99
C TYR A 33 -18.03 1.99 10.20
N CYS A 34 -17.60 3.03 10.90
CA CYS A 34 -16.72 4.05 10.35
C CYS A 34 -15.74 4.55 11.41
N THR A 35 -14.56 4.93 10.95
CA THR A 35 -13.52 5.52 11.79
C THR A 35 -12.88 6.71 11.10
N ARG A 36 -12.52 7.71 11.90
CA ARG A 36 -11.86 8.89 11.40
C ARG A 36 -10.36 8.65 11.32
N LEU A 37 -9.78 8.97 10.16
CA LEU A 37 -8.34 9.04 10.00
C LEU A 37 -7.82 10.39 10.54
N HIS A 38 -6.73 10.35 11.28
CA HIS A 38 -6.07 11.54 11.83
C HIS A 38 -5.11 12.13 10.79
N VAL A 39 -5.69 12.77 9.77
CA VAL A 39 -4.96 13.48 8.72
C VAL A 39 -5.53 14.89 8.57
N ASP A 40 -4.66 15.85 8.32
CA ASP A 40 -5.03 17.28 8.25
C ASP A 40 -5.24 17.76 6.80
N VAL A 41 -4.91 16.92 5.81
CA VAL A 41 -5.00 17.26 4.38
C VAL A 41 -6.05 16.36 3.72
N ALA A 42 -6.94 16.99 2.94
CA ALA A 42 -8.00 16.29 2.21
C ALA A 42 -7.50 15.73 0.87
N TYR A 43 -6.45 14.88 0.90
CA TYR A 43 -5.99 14.17 -0.29
C TYR A 43 -7.14 13.45 -1.00
N HIS A 44 -6.97 13.21 -2.29
CA HIS A 44 -7.93 12.52 -3.15
C HIS A 44 -9.29 13.23 -3.22
N SER A 45 -9.28 14.57 -3.15
CA SER A 45 -10.49 15.40 -3.25
C SER A 45 -10.23 16.66 -4.06
N PRO A 46 -11.30 17.37 -4.54
CA PRO A 46 -11.15 18.65 -5.23
C PRO A 46 -10.47 19.76 -4.41
N LEU A 47 -10.36 19.59 -3.09
CA LEU A 47 -9.62 20.53 -2.24
C LEU A 47 -8.12 20.56 -2.55
N MET A 48 -7.62 19.57 -3.29
CA MET A 48 -6.24 19.54 -3.76
C MET A 48 -6.04 20.39 -5.05
N ASP A 49 -7.10 20.68 -5.82
CA ASP A 49 -6.99 21.34 -7.12
C ASP A 49 -6.15 22.63 -7.13
N PRO A 50 -6.20 23.50 -6.11
CA PRO A 50 -5.34 24.71 -6.05
C PRO A 50 -3.84 24.41 -5.99
N HIS A 51 -3.44 23.17 -5.71
CA HIS A 51 -2.04 22.76 -5.58
C HIS A 51 -1.49 22.10 -6.85
N HIS A 52 -2.28 21.99 -7.94
CA HIS A 52 -1.90 21.33 -9.17
C HIS A 52 -0.66 21.97 -9.81
N ASP A 53 -0.75 23.24 -10.19
CA ASP A 53 0.36 23.93 -10.87
C ASP A 53 1.61 24.07 -9.99
N PRO A 54 1.49 24.44 -8.68
CA PRO A 54 2.64 24.41 -7.77
C PRO A 54 3.28 23.03 -7.64
N PHE A 55 2.50 21.96 -7.68
CA PHE A 55 3.02 20.60 -7.62
C PHE A 55 3.80 20.24 -8.89
N LEU A 56 3.23 20.52 -10.08
CA LEU A 56 3.90 20.25 -11.36
C LEU A 56 5.20 21.08 -11.49
N GLU A 57 5.20 22.32 -11.05
CA GLU A 57 6.39 23.18 -11.00
C GLU A 57 7.47 22.58 -10.07
N ALA A 58 7.06 22.10 -8.90
CA ALA A 58 7.98 21.54 -7.90
C ALA A 58 8.58 20.19 -8.32
N ILE A 59 7.80 19.32 -8.98
CA ILE A 59 8.30 18.02 -9.44
C ILE A 59 9.20 18.17 -10.68
N GLY A 60 8.96 19.21 -11.50
CA GLY A 60 9.74 19.50 -12.70
C GLY A 60 9.71 18.38 -13.74
N ASP A 61 10.71 18.39 -14.60
CA ASP A 61 10.87 17.39 -15.65
C ASP A 61 11.45 16.08 -15.06
N LEU A 62 10.73 14.97 -15.26
CA LEU A 62 11.18 13.64 -14.86
C LEU A 62 11.85 12.93 -16.05
N THR A 63 12.99 12.30 -15.82
CA THR A 63 13.60 11.39 -16.79
C THR A 63 12.95 10.02 -16.65
N LEU A 64 11.94 9.78 -17.49
CA LEU A 64 11.19 8.52 -17.48
C LEU A 64 12.01 7.39 -18.11
N GLN A 65 11.91 6.20 -17.53
CA GLN A 65 12.56 5.00 -18.04
C GLN A 65 11.62 3.80 -17.93
N PRO A 66 11.71 2.81 -18.83
CA PRO A 66 10.99 1.56 -18.66
C PRO A 66 11.34 0.92 -17.30
N HIS A 67 10.40 0.21 -16.72
CA HIS A 67 10.63 -0.49 -15.46
C HIS A 67 11.06 -1.95 -15.70
N ASP A 68 11.88 -2.47 -14.77
CA ASP A 68 12.30 -3.88 -14.76
C ASP A 68 11.34 -4.78 -13.96
N ILE A 69 10.58 -4.19 -13.03
CA ILE A 69 9.63 -4.89 -12.17
C ILE A 69 8.22 -4.44 -12.52
N PRO A 70 7.30 -5.35 -12.87
CA PRO A 70 5.92 -5.00 -13.17
C PRO A 70 5.29 -4.17 -12.05
N MET A 71 4.63 -3.08 -12.40
CA MET A 71 3.96 -2.18 -11.47
C MET A 71 2.47 -2.07 -11.81
N ILE A 72 1.64 -2.17 -10.78
CA ILE A 72 0.21 -1.88 -10.88
C ILE A 72 -0.02 -0.56 -10.15
N SER A 73 -0.52 0.44 -10.86
CA SER A 73 -0.78 1.75 -10.28
C SER A 73 -2.15 1.79 -9.61
N THR A 74 -2.21 2.26 -8.38
CA THR A 74 -3.48 2.54 -7.70
C THR A 74 -4.19 3.80 -8.22
N VAL A 75 -3.58 4.59 -9.09
CA VAL A 75 -4.21 5.70 -9.80
C VAL A 75 -5.18 5.17 -10.86
N THR A 76 -4.72 4.21 -11.65
CA THR A 76 -5.50 3.61 -12.74
C THR A 76 -6.21 2.32 -12.34
N GLY A 77 -5.65 1.58 -11.38
CA GLY A 77 -6.03 0.21 -11.04
C GLY A 77 -5.43 -0.81 -12.00
N GLU A 78 -4.51 -0.42 -12.89
CA GLU A 78 -4.01 -1.21 -14.02
C GLU A 78 -2.47 -1.32 -13.99
N LEU A 79 -1.92 -2.24 -14.79
CA LEU A 79 -0.50 -2.27 -15.08
C LEU A 79 -0.09 -0.99 -15.80
N VAL A 80 1.03 -0.42 -15.39
CA VAL A 80 1.62 0.78 -15.99
C VAL A 80 3.09 0.52 -16.32
N ASP A 81 3.60 1.19 -17.36
CA ASP A 81 5.04 1.23 -17.64
C ASP A 81 5.69 2.39 -16.88
N GLY A 82 7.01 2.31 -16.67
CA GLY A 82 7.76 3.43 -16.07
C GLY A 82 7.70 4.71 -16.91
N LEU A 83 7.45 4.59 -18.22
CA LEU A 83 7.24 5.72 -19.12
C LEU A 83 5.89 6.44 -18.90
N ASP A 84 4.95 5.80 -18.23
CA ASP A 84 3.64 6.39 -17.87
C ASP A 84 3.69 7.21 -16.58
N LEU A 85 4.80 7.13 -15.82
CA LEU A 85 4.95 7.79 -14.51
C LEU A 85 5.32 9.28 -14.66
N THR A 86 4.57 9.99 -15.49
CA THR A 86 4.73 11.42 -15.77
C THR A 86 4.46 12.28 -14.53
N PRO A 87 4.86 13.57 -14.51
CA PRO A 87 4.44 14.51 -13.46
C PRO A 87 2.94 14.51 -13.22
N GLU A 88 2.15 14.42 -14.29
CA GLU A 88 0.69 14.36 -14.20
C GLU A 88 0.20 13.04 -13.57
N HIS A 89 0.86 11.92 -13.80
CA HIS A 89 0.57 10.67 -13.10
C HIS A 89 0.74 10.83 -11.58
N TRP A 90 1.81 11.50 -11.14
CA TRP A 90 2.06 11.74 -9.72
C TRP A 90 1.09 12.75 -9.11
N TRP A 91 0.66 13.76 -9.89
CA TRP A 91 -0.45 14.60 -9.50
C TRP A 91 -1.74 13.80 -9.30
N ASN A 92 -2.08 12.96 -10.25
CA ASN A 92 -3.25 12.10 -10.18
C ASN A 92 -3.22 11.16 -8.99
N ASN A 93 -2.03 10.72 -8.55
CA ASN A 93 -1.84 9.94 -7.32
C ASN A 93 -2.22 10.71 -6.06
N ILE A 94 -2.09 12.05 -6.06
CA ILE A 94 -2.51 12.91 -4.94
C ILE A 94 -3.99 13.26 -5.03
N ARG A 95 -4.50 13.43 -6.24
CA ARG A 95 -5.81 14.04 -6.52
C ARG A 95 -6.94 13.04 -6.71
N LEU A 96 -6.70 11.96 -7.44
CA LEU A 96 -7.72 10.98 -7.81
C LEU A 96 -7.92 9.92 -6.72
N PRO A 97 -9.08 9.23 -6.70
CA PRO A 97 -9.30 8.12 -5.79
C PRO A 97 -8.27 7.01 -5.93
N VAL A 98 -7.80 6.48 -4.82
CA VAL A 98 -6.94 5.29 -4.79
C VAL A 98 -7.78 4.06 -5.13
N ARG A 99 -7.37 3.32 -6.16
CA ARG A 99 -8.04 2.10 -6.65
C ARG A 99 -7.28 0.85 -6.19
N PHE A 100 -7.20 0.66 -4.88
CA PHE A 100 -6.41 -0.43 -4.34
C PHE A 100 -7.03 -1.81 -4.59
N ASP A 101 -8.35 -1.92 -4.52
CA ASP A 101 -9.11 -3.13 -4.86
C ASP A 101 -8.89 -3.54 -6.32
N ALA A 102 -9.03 -2.59 -7.26
CA ALA A 102 -8.78 -2.84 -8.67
C ALA A 102 -7.32 -3.26 -8.93
N ALA A 103 -6.36 -2.60 -8.27
CA ALA A 103 -4.95 -2.98 -8.36
C ALA A 103 -4.72 -4.41 -7.83
N CYS A 104 -5.39 -4.80 -6.74
CA CYS A 104 -5.31 -6.15 -6.20
C CYS A 104 -5.87 -7.21 -7.17
N ALA A 105 -6.88 -6.88 -7.99
CA ALA A 105 -7.45 -7.80 -8.97
C ALA A 105 -6.45 -8.23 -10.07
N HIS A 106 -5.36 -7.47 -10.28
CA HIS A 106 -4.29 -7.82 -11.21
C HIS A 106 -3.18 -8.70 -10.59
N LEU A 107 -3.29 -9.03 -9.31
CA LEU A 107 -2.35 -9.98 -8.70
C LEU A 107 -2.53 -11.37 -9.36
N PRO A 108 -1.44 -12.13 -9.54
CA PRO A 108 -1.54 -13.45 -10.13
C PRO A 108 -2.37 -14.38 -9.25
N GLU A 109 -3.23 -15.18 -9.85
CA GLU A 109 -3.86 -16.31 -9.16
C GLU A 109 -2.78 -17.26 -8.68
N ALA A 110 -2.46 -17.22 -7.41
CA ALA A 110 -1.44 -18.06 -6.83
C ALA A 110 -1.81 -18.48 -5.41
N GLN A 111 -1.32 -19.66 -5.03
CA GLN A 111 -1.36 -20.08 -3.64
C GLN A 111 -0.15 -19.49 -2.89
N ASN A 112 -0.37 -19.11 -1.64
CA ASN A 112 0.68 -18.58 -0.76
C ASN A 112 1.30 -17.25 -1.25
N LEU A 113 0.46 -16.30 -1.63
CA LEU A 113 0.89 -14.93 -1.93
C LEU A 113 1.49 -14.26 -0.68
N LEU A 114 2.65 -13.65 -0.84
CA LEU A 114 3.28 -12.83 0.18
C LEU A 114 3.24 -11.37 -0.28
N LEU A 115 2.41 -10.57 0.37
CA LEU A 115 2.24 -9.15 0.06
C LEU A 115 2.97 -8.32 1.11
N ILE A 116 4.14 -7.80 0.74
CA ILE A 116 4.99 -7.03 1.66
C ILE A 116 4.65 -5.55 1.55
N GLN A 117 4.18 -4.97 2.65
CA GLN A 117 3.96 -3.53 2.76
C GLN A 117 5.29 -2.85 3.09
N LEU A 118 5.80 -2.05 2.14
CA LEU A 118 6.98 -1.23 2.35
C LEU A 118 6.56 0.13 2.90
N GLY A 119 6.77 0.35 4.19
CA GLY A 119 6.38 1.59 4.85
C GLY A 119 6.54 1.54 6.36
N PRO A 120 6.34 2.68 7.05
CA PRO A 120 6.61 2.80 8.50
C PRO A 120 5.57 2.06 9.37
N HIS A 121 4.44 1.65 8.80
CA HIS A 121 3.38 0.94 9.49
C HIS A 121 2.48 0.18 8.49
N PRO A 122 2.01 -1.04 8.81
CA PRO A 122 1.21 -1.87 7.91
C PRO A 122 -0.27 -1.45 7.86
N VAL A 123 -0.55 -0.31 7.25
CA VAL A 123 -1.91 0.27 7.18
C VAL A 123 -2.87 -0.47 6.25
N LEU A 124 -2.35 -1.24 5.30
CA LEU A 124 -3.15 -1.95 4.29
C LEU A 124 -3.42 -3.42 4.63
N SER A 125 -2.97 -3.92 5.79
CA SER A 125 -3.09 -5.35 6.12
C SER A 125 -4.52 -5.87 6.07
N LEU A 126 -5.48 -5.11 6.56
CA LEU A 126 -6.90 -5.49 6.52
C LEU A 126 -7.41 -5.51 5.08
N ALA A 127 -7.16 -4.42 4.33
CA ALA A 127 -7.57 -4.32 2.93
C ALA A 127 -6.97 -5.45 2.07
N ILE A 128 -5.70 -5.79 2.27
CA ILE A 128 -5.06 -6.92 1.61
C ILE A 128 -5.80 -8.24 1.93
N SER A 129 -6.09 -8.48 3.21
CA SER A 129 -6.78 -9.70 3.64
C SER A 129 -8.19 -9.80 3.06
N GLU A 130 -8.92 -8.69 3.01
CA GLU A 130 -10.27 -8.61 2.42
C GLU A 130 -10.25 -8.88 0.91
N ASN A 131 -9.29 -8.30 0.17
CA ASN A 131 -9.12 -8.56 -1.26
C ASN A 131 -8.73 -10.03 -1.53
N LEU A 132 -7.78 -10.59 -0.77
CA LEU A 132 -7.43 -12.01 -0.89
C LEU A 132 -8.64 -12.91 -0.66
N ALA A 133 -9.43 -12.65 0.38
CA ALA A 133 -10.64 -13.41 0.69
C ALA A 133 -11.69 -13.27 -0.42
N HIS A 134 -11.89 -12.07 -0.97
CA HIS A 134 -12.84 -11.83 -2.06
C HIS A 134 -12.51 -12.64 -3.31
N HIS A 135 -11.23 -12.71 -3.67
CA HIS A 135 -10.77 -13.47 -4.83
C HIS A 135 -10.58 -14.97 -4.55
N GLY A 136 -10.77 -15.43 -3.32
CA GLY A 136 -10.52 -16.82 -2.93
C GLY A 136 -9.04 -17.22 -2.98
N TRP A 137 -8.13 -16.26 -2.90
CA TRP A 137 -6.70 -16.49 -2.93
C TRP A 137 -6.14 -16.74 -1.54
N SER A 138 -5.18 -17.65 -1.45
CA SER A 138 -4.42 -17.82 -0.22
C SER A 138 -3.20 -16.91 -0.22
N GLY A 139 -2.96 -16.25 0.92
CA GLY A 139 -1.83 -15.34 1.06
C GLY A 139 -1.83 -14.62 2.40
N ARG A 140 -0.82 -13.82 2.62
CA ARG A 140 -0.74 -13.00 3.83
C ARG A 140 -0.05 -11.66 3.62
N PRO A 141 -0.56 -10.60 4.27
CA PRO A 141 0.16 -9.36 4.38
C PRO A 141 1.37 -9.52 5.33
N LEU A 142 2.51 -8.99 4.92
CA LEU A 142 3.72 -8.84 5.73
C LEU A 142 4.07 -7.36 5.78
N SER A 143 4.86 -6.94 6.78
CA SER A 143 5.25 -5.55 6.94
C SER A 143 6.77 -5.40 7.02
N SER A 144 7.33 -4.42 6.30
CA SER A 144 8.75 -4.08 6.45
C SER A 144 9.04 -3.45 7.82
N LEU A 145 8.17 -2.55 8.26
CA LEU A 145 8.28 -1.84 9.54
C LEU A 145 6.94 -1.80 10.27
N GLN A 146 7.02 -1.59 11.58
CA GLN A 146 5.84 -1.40 12.43
C GLN A 146 6.14 -0.38 13.52
N ARG A 147 5.33 0.65 13.61
CA ARG A 147 5.49 1.72 14.63
C ARG A 147 5.55 1.13 16.04
N GLY A 148 6.55 1.54 16.81
CA GLY A 148 6.75 1.08 18.18
C GLY A 148 7.42 -0.29 18.32
N GLN A 149 7.87 -0.89 17.22
CA GLN A 149 8.66 -2.11 17.19
C GLN A 149 10.09 -1.82 16.72
N ASP A 150 11.04 -2.67 17.10
CA ASP A 150 12.39 -2.61 16.56
C ASP A 150 12.38 -2.87 15.04
N GLU A 151 13.00 -1.99 14.29
CA GLU A 151 12.98 -2.00 12.82
C GLU A 151 13.68 -3.25 12.26
N ARG A 152 14.86 -3.55 12.79
CA ARG A 152 15.65 -4.70 12.36
C ARG A 152 14.95 -6.01 12.67
N GLU A 153 14.38 -6.13 13.86
CA GLU A 153 13.62 -7.32 14.27
C GLU A 153 12.40 -7.52 13.37
N THR A 154 11.66 -6.45 13.07
CA THR A 154 10.49 -6.49 12.19
C THR A 154 10.86 -6.95 10.78
N MET A 155 11.92 -6.38 10.20
CA MET A 155 12.40 -6.78 8.88
C MET A 155 12.90 -8.24 8.86
N LEU A 156 13.62 -8.68 9.88
CA LEU A 156 14.10 -10.06 9.99
C LEU A 156 12.95 -11.06 10.14
N LYS A 157 11.89 -10.70 10.86
CA LYS A 157 10.65 -11.51 10.94
C LYS A 157 10.00 -11.65 9.57
N THR A 158 9.89 -10.56 8.82
CA THR A 158 9.33 -10.58 7.46
C THR A 158 10.18 -11.46 6.54
N LEU A 159 11.50 -11.34 6.62
CA LEU A 159 12.41 -12.17 5.86
C LEU A 159 12.29 -13.66 6.23
N ALA A 160 12.17 -13.97 7.52
CA ALA A 160 11.93 -15.34 8.00
C ALA A 160 10.60 -15.89 7.44
N HIS A 161 9.56 -15.06 7.40
CA HIS A 161 8.30 -15.44 6.75
C HIS A 161 8.48 -15.74 5.26
N CYS A 162 9.26 -14.94 4.53
CA CYS A 162 9.59 -15.24 3.14
C CYS A 162 10.30 -16.60 3.00
N TYR A 163 11.26 -16.86 3.86
CA TYR A 163 12.05 -18.10 3.85
C TYR A 163 11.18 -19.34 4.09
N ILE A 164 10.36 -19.35 5.15
CA ILE A 164 9.50 -20.50 5.48
C ILE A 164 8.40 -20.76 4.42
N HIS A 165 8.12 -19.74 3.57
CA HIS A 165 7.23 -19.88 2.42
C HIS A 165 8.00 -20.16 1.11
N GLY A 166 9.23 -20.67 1.22
CA GLY A 166 10.02 -21.17 0.09
C GLY A 166 10.70 -20.11 -0.77
N ARG A 167 10.84 -18.88 -0.27
CA ARG A 167 11.61 -17.85 -0.98
C ARG A 167 13.10 -17.97 -0.67
N SER A 168 13.92 -17.93 -1.70
CA SER A 168 15.38 -17.94 -1.54
C SER A 168 15.86 -16.64 -0.92
N ILE A 169 16.66 -16.75 0.15
CA ILE A 169 17.21 -15.59 0.86
C ILE A 169 18.73 -15.60 0.73
N MET A 170 19.32 -14.49 0.37
CA MET A 170 20.77 -14.29 0.30
C MET A 170 21.34 -13.98 1.70
N TRP A 171 21.42 -15.00 2.55
CA TRP A 171 21.84 -14.87 3.96
C TRP A 171 23.20 -14.20 4.14
N GLN A 172 24.12 -14.36 3.18
CA GLN A 172 25.44 -13.73 3.21
C GLN A 172 25.37 -12.20 3.26
N HIS A 173 24.30 -11.58 2.80
CA HIS A 173 24.13 -10.12 2.88
C HIS A 173 23.66 -9.65 4.26
N LEU A 174 23.15 -10.55 5.08
CA LEU A 174 22.69 -10.25 6.43
C LEU A 174 23.76 -10.51 7.50
N CYS A 175 24.66 -11.43 7.21
CA CYS A 175 25.71 -11.86 8.15
C CYS A 175 27.06 -11.31 7.67
N THR A 176 27.58 -10.31 8.36
CA THR A 176 28.80 -9.56 7.97
C THR A 176 30.08 -10.05 8.64
N ALA A 177 30.00 -11.08 9.48
CA ALA A 177 31.17 -11.58 10.21
C ALA A 177 31.48 -13.03 9.86
N PRO A 178 32.68 -13.52 10.11
CA PRO A 178 32.94 -14.94 9.97
C PRO A 178 31.99 -15.70 10.91
N TYR A 179 31.13 -16.55 10.33
CA TYR A 179 30.24 -17.40 11.13
C TYR A 179 30.98 -18.66 11.56
N THR A 180 30.78 -19.03 12.78
CA THR A 180 31.17 -20.35 13.26
C THR A 180 29.97 -21.27 13.07
N PRO A 181 30.11 -22.37 12.30
CA PRO A 181 29.04 -23.36 12.22
C PRO A 181 28.71 -23.90 13.58
N VAL A 182 27.46 -23.90 13.98
CA VAL A 182 26.96 -24.52 15.21
C VAL A 182 26.30 -25.85 14.88
N GLN A 183 26.61 -26.90 15.62
CA GLN A 183 25.84 -28.12 15.55
C GLN A 183 24.49 -27.87 16.20
N LEU A 184 23.44 -28.13 15.41
CA LEU A 184 22.08 -28.09 15.94
C LEU A 184 21.79 -29.39 16.68
N PRO A 185 21.04 -29.37 17.78
CA PRO A 185 20.59 -30.59 18.43
C PRO A 185 19.72 -31.37 17.43
N THR A 186 20.05 -32.66 17.26
CA THR A 186 19.27 -33.61 16.44
C THR A 186 18.08 -34.14 17.23
#